data_1ccc8791ac5b1e52380439b13661a549
#
_entry.id   1ccc8791ac5b1e52380439b13661a549
#
_cell.length_a   1.000
_cell.length_b   1.000
_cell.length_c   1.000
_cell.angle_alpha   90.00
_cell.angle_beta   90.00
_cell.angle_gamma   90.00
#
_symmetry.space_group_name_H-M   'P 1'
#
loop_
_entity.id
_entity.type
_entity.pdbx_description
1 polymer ?
#
loop_
_entity_poly.entity_id
_entity_poly.type
_entity_poly.pdbx_seq_one_letter_code
_entity_poly.pdbx_strand_id
1 'polypeptide(L)'
;VKEFVYHGGGFIGVGEPAAHQWQGKFFQLDDILGVEEERGFNLNTDKYNWDEHRDHFILADSEGKVDFGEGKKNIFALPETKILIQNNQEVQMAVKTFGKGRGVYISGLPYSFKNSRILYRAVLWSASAEEELHCWYSTNYNVEVHAYVKNGKFCVVNNTYEPQDTVVYKGDGSSFELHMEANEIKWYQI
;
A
#
# COMPACT_ATOMS: atom_id res chain seq x y z
N VAL A 1 -16.58 -8.38 7.47
CA VAL A 1 -15.67 -7.36 6.93
C VAL A 1 -16.32 -5.99 7.01
N LYS A 2 -17.50 -5.76 6.42
CA LYS A 2 -18.14 -4.41 6.37
C LYS A 2 -18.29 -3.77 7.76
N GLU A 3 -18.81 -4.49 8.72
CA GLU A 3 -18.97 -3.98 10.10
C GLU A 3 -17.62 -3.62 10.75
N PHE A 4 -16.60 -4.44 10.55
CA PHE A 4 -15.24 -4.17 11.04
C PHE A 4 -14.67 -2.87 10.45
N VAL A 5 -14.76 -2.69 9.13
CA VAL A 5 -14.27 -1.48 8.48
C VAL A 5 -15.11 -0.27 8.88
N TYR A 6 -16.44 -0.40 8.93
CA TYR A 6 -17.32 0.71 9.31
C TYR A 6 -16.97 1.29 10.70
N HIS A 7 -16.53 0.44 11.63
CA HIS A 7 -16.13 0.84 12.99
C HIS A 7 -14.67 1.29 13.12
N GLY A 8 -13.92 1.41 12.02
CA GLY A 8 -12.56 1.98 12.02
C GLY A 8 -11.47 0.99 11.60
N GLY A 9 -11.83 -0.22 11.22
CA GLY A 9 -10.86 -1.18 10.67
C GLY A 9 -10.40 -0.81 9.26
N GLY A 10 -9.26 -1.39 8.83
CA GLY A 10 -8.73 -1.26 7.48
C GLY A 10 -9.00 -2.50 6.63
N PHE A 11 -9.16 -2.31 5.32
CA PHE A 11 -9.23 -3.41 4.36
C PHE A 11 -8.42 -3.09 3.11
N ILE A 12 -7.56 -4.02 2.70
CA ILE A 12 -6.77 -3.92 1.47
C ILE A 12 -7.17 -5.08 0.56
N GLY A 13 -7.57 -4.75 -0.65
CA GLY A 13 -7.90 -5.71 -1.68
C GLY A 13 -6.94 -5.64 -2.86
N VAL A 14 -6.36 -6.78 -3.24
CA VAL A 14 -5.44 -6.88 -4.39
C VAL A 14 -6.04 -7.82 -5.43
N GLY A 15 -6.05 -7.40 -6.69
CA GLY A 15 -6.60 -8.18 -7.81
C GLY A 15 -8.12 -8.28 -7.78
N GLU A 16 -8.64 -9.41 -7.40
CA GLU A 16 -10.09 -9.72 -7.37
C GLU A 16 -10.59 -10.02 -5.94
N PRO A 17 -10.39 -9.11 -4.98
CA PRO A 17 -10.76 -9.36 -3.58
C PRO A 17 -12.29 -9.43 -3.44
N ALA A 18 -12.78 -10.51 -2.84
CA ALA A 18 -14.22 -10.75 -2.68
C ALA A 18 -15.01 -10.64 -3.99
N ALA A 19 -14.36 -10.98 -5.12
CA ALA A 19 -15.01 -11.00 -6.42
C ALA A 19 -15.90 -12.22 -6.54
N HIS A 20 -17.21 -11.97 -6.66
CA HIS A 20 -18.19 -12.99 -6.90
C HIS A 20 -19.41 -12.36 -7.58
N GLN A 21 -19.69 -12.75 -8.80
CA GLN A 21 -20.80 -12.18 -9.54
C GLN A 21 -22.13 -12.49 -8.84
N TRP A 22 -22.67 -11.50 -8.16
CA TRP A 22 -23.95 -11.59 -7.48
C TRP A 22 -24.74 -10.29 -7.66
N GLN A 23 -26.00 -10.39 -8.05
CA GLN A 23 -26.91 -9.24 -8.19
C GLN A 23 -26.35 -8.08 -9.05
N GLY A 24 -25.58 -8.41 -10.10
CA GLY A 24 -25.01 -7.41 -11.02
C GLY A 24 -23.73 -6.74 -10.53
N LYS A 25 -23.24 -7.07 -9.34
CA LYS A 25 -21.96 -6.60 -8.82
C LYS A 25 -20.88 -7.66 -8.98
N PHE A 26 -19.67 -7.23 -9.29
CA PHE A 26 -18.49 -8.09 -9.30
C PHE A 26 -17.80 -8.09 -7.93
N PHE A 27 -17.50 -6.90 -7.38
CA PHE A 27 -16.93 -6.79 -6.06
C PHE A 27 -18.02 -6.71 -4.99
N GLN A 28 -18.11 -7.71 -4.10
CA GLN A 28 -19.07 -7.71 -3.01
C GLN A 28 -18.73 -6.70 -1.90
N LEU A 29 -17.51 -6.15 -1.92
CA LEU A 29 -17.02 -5.10 -1.05
C LEU A 29 -16.74 -3.78 -1.80
N ASP A 30 -17.50 -3.52 -2.86
CA ASP A 30 -17.41 -2.33 -3.70
C ASP A 30 -17.53 -1.02 -2.90
N ASP A 31 -18.35 -1.00 -1.90
CA ASP A 31 -18.55 0.13 -0.99
C ASP A 31 -17.29 0.45 -0.13
N ILE A 32 -16.50 -0.57 0.21
CA ILE A 32 -15.23 -0.42 0.94
C ILE A 32 -14.08 -0.13 -0.01
N LEU A 33 -13.97 -0.91 -1.11
CA LEU A 33 -12.89 -0.79 -2.07
C LEU A 33 -13.01 0.46 -2.95
N GLY A 34 -14.22 0.98 -3.11
CA GLY A 34 -14.50 2.14 -3.94
C GLY A 34 -14.42 1.86 -5.44
N VAL A 35 -14.43 0.61 -5.85
CA VAL A 35 -14.28 0.22 -7.26
C VAL A 35 -15.27 -0.87 -7.66
N GLU A 36 -15.55 -0.93 -8.97
CA GLU A 36 -16.34 -1.99 -9.59
C GLU A 36 -15.78 -2.35 -10.97
N GLU A 37 -16.10 -3.52 -11.48
CA GLU A 37 -15.71 -3.96 -12.82
C GLU A 37 -16.73 -3.52 -13.88
N GLU A 38 -16.25 -2.89 -14.96
CA GLU A 38 -17.08 -2.58 -16.13
C GLU A 38 -17.31 -3.84 -16.96
N ARG A 39 -18.57 -4.18 -17.15
CA ARG A 39 -19.01 -5.40 -17.85
C ARG A 39 -19.95 -5.13 -19.04
N GLY A 40 -20.02 -3.91 -19.50
CA GLY A 40 -20.91 -3.53 -20.59
C GLY A 40 -20.20 -3.13 -21.86
N PHE A 41 -20.94 -3.14 -22.98
CA PHE A 41 -20.49 -2.54 -24.23
C PHE A 41 -20.67 -1.02 -24.25
N ASN A 42 -21.34 -0.45 -23.27
CA ASN A 42 -21.57 0.97 -23.15
C ASN A 42 -20.58 1.56 -22.16
N LEU A 43 -19.49 2.09 -22.69
CA LEU A 43 -18.61 2.99 -21.94
C LEU A 43 -19.42 4.24 -21.58
N ASN A 44 -19.90 4.29 -20.36
CA ASN A 44 -20.51 5.51 -19.85
C ASN A 44 -19.40 6.41 -19.32
N THR A 45 -19.14 7.49 -20.02
CA THR A 45 -18.09 8.47 -19.65
C THR A 45 -18.28 9.09 -18.27
N ASP A 46 -19.49 9.06 -17.73
CA ASP A 46 -19.78 9.57 -16.38
C ASP A 46 -19.17 8.71 -15.25
N LYS A 47 -18.72 7.49 -15.58
CA LYS A 47 -18.04 6.59 -14.64
C LYS A 47 -16.54 6.88 -14.49
N TYR A 48 -15.97 7.69 -15.37
CA TYR A 48 -14.54 7.89 -15.41
C TYR A 48 -14.16 9.22 -14.77
N ASN A 49 -13.38 9.13 -13.71
CA ASN A 49 -12.76 10.28 -13.07
C ASN A 49 -11.31 10.36 -13.54
N TRP A 50 -10.88 11.58 -13.92
CA TRP A 50 -9.52 11.85 -14.39
C TRP A 50 -8.57 12.34 -13.30
N ASP A 51 -9.10 12.66 -12.11
CA ASP A 51 -8.31 13.22 -11.02
C ASP A 51 -7.50 12.13 -10.32
N GLU A 52 -6.18 12.18 -10.43
CA GLU A 52 -5.26 11.33 -9.70
C GLU A 52 -4.68 12.06 -8.49
N HIS A 53 -4.58 11.36 -7.37
CA HIS A 53 -4.00 11.84 -6.12
C HIS A 53 -2.63 11.20 -5.87
N ARG A 54 -1.66 11.50 -6.73
CA ARG A 54 -0.31 10.91 -6.68
C ARG A 54 0.54 11.39 -5.51
N ASP A 55 0.14 12.44 -4.83
CA ASP A 55 0.72 12.97 -3.58
C ASP A 55 0.30 12.20 -2.32
N HIS A 56 -0.49 11.14 -2.49
CA HIS A 56 -1.03 10.36 -1.37
C HIS A 56 0.07 9.62 -0.60
N PHE A 57 -0.09 9.51 0.74
CA PHE A 57 0.83 8.83 1.65
C PHE A 57 1.30 7.45 1.16
N ILE A 58 0.41 6.64 0.59
CA ILE A 58 0.74 5.29 0.09
C ILE A 58 1.82 5.34 -1.01
N LEU A 59 1.84 6.39 -1.82
CA LEU A 59 2.72 6.50 -2.99
C LEU A 59 4.01 7.28 -2.73
N ALA A 60 4.22 7.85 -1.55
CA ALA A 60 5.33 8.76 -1.31
C ALA A 60 6.72 8.16 -1.59
N ASP A 61 6.89 6.84 -1.41
CA ASP A 61 8.15 6.14 -1.69
C ASP A 61 8.20 5.49 -3.08
N SER A 62 7.17 5.66 -3.90
CA SER A 62 7.07 4.94 -5.19
C SER A 62 7.80 5.62 -6.34
N GLU A 63 8.29 6.85 -6.13
CA GLU A 63 8.81 7.70 -7.22
C GLU A 63 7.84 7.81 -8.42
N GLY A 64 6.54 7.67 -8.14
CA GLY A 64 5.48 7.68 -9.14
C GLY A 64 5.37 6.39 -9.98
N LYS A 65 6.11 5.34 -9.62
CA LYS A 65 6.14 4.07 -10.36
C LYS A 65 5.75 2.91 -9.45
N VAL A 66 4.65 2.25 -9.78
CA VAL A 66 4.19 1.01 -9.13
C VAL A 66 4.08 -0.06 -10.22
N ASP A 67 4.61 -1.24 -9.96
CA ASP A 67 4.43 -2.39 -10.83
C ASP A 67 3.13 -3.12 -10.44
N PHE A 68 2.17 -3.13 -11.34
CA PHE A 68 0.90 -3.83 -11.14
C PHE A 68 0.89 -5.22 -11.80
N GLY A 69 1.98 -5.60 -12.50
CA GLY A 69 2.01 -6.82 -13.30
C GLY A 69 0.90 -6.81 -14.37
N GLU A 70 0.24 -7.95 -14.52
CA GLU A 70 -0.93 -8.05 -15.40
C GLU A 70 -2.23 -7.54 -14.76
N GLY A 71 -2.20 -6.91 -13.62
CA GLY A 71 -3.29 -6.36 -12.83
C GLY A 71 -4.72 -6.52 -13.38
N LYS A 72 -5.72 -6.54 -12.53
CA LYS A 72 -7.12 -6.65 -12.95
C LYS A 72 -7.50 -5.50 -13.88
N LYS A 73 -8.17 -5.82 -14.99
CA LYS A 73 -8.61 -4.87 -16.03
C LYS A 73 -10.09 -4.48 -15.86
N ASN A 74 -10.49 -3.46 -16.62
CA ASN A 74 -11.86 -2.95 -16.68
C ASN A 74 -12.38 -2.45 -15.32
N ILE A 75 -11.53 -1.87 -14.50
CA ILE A 75 -11.90 -1.36 -13.19
C ILE A 75 -12.17 0.15 -13.27
N PHE A 76 -13.30 0.57 -12.74
CA PHE A 76 -13.66 1.99 -12.60
C PHE A 76 -13.95 2.36 -11.14
N ALA A 77 -13.77 3.63 -10.81
CA ALA A 77 -14.02 4.17 -9.47
C ALA A 77 -15.51 4.48 -9.25
N LEU A 78 -16.00 4.14 -8.08
CA LEU A 78 -17.30 4.55 -7.59
C LEU A 78 -17.26 5.98 -7.02
N PRO A 79 -18.40 6.64 -6.83
CA PRO A 79 -18.44 7.96 -6.21
C PRO A 79 -17.69 8.03 -4.87
N GLU A 80 -17.09 9.19 -4.57
CA GLU A 80 -16.32 9.46 -3.35
C GLU A 80 -15.02 8.65 -3.21
N THR A 81 -14.60 7.95 -4.25
CA THR A 81 -13.33 7.22 -4.29
C THR A 81 -12.22 8.13 -4.78
N LYS A 82 -11.08 8.13 -4.09
CA LYS A 82 -9.86 8.79 -4.55
C LYS A 82 -9.03 7.82 -5.38
N ILE A 83 -8.83 8.14 -6.64
CA ILE A 83 -7.95 7.38 -7.53
C ILE A 83 -6.52 7.83 -7.25
N LEU A 84 -5.64 6.90 -6.95
CA LEU A 84 -4.21 7.17 -6.75
C LEU A 84 -3.42 6.96 -8.04
N ILE A 85 -3.72 5.90 -8.77
CA ILE A 85 -3.09 5.59 -10.07
C ILE A 85 -4.16 5.00 -11.00
N GLN A 86 -4.16 5.47 -12.23
CA GLN A 86 -4.94 4.90 -13.33
C GLN A 86 -4.10 4.80 -14.61
N ASN A 87 -4.49 3.93 -15.50
CA ASN A 87 -3.92 3.78 -16.82
C ASN A 87 -5.05 3.69 -17.85
N ASN A 88 -5.08 4.62 -18.82
CA ASN A 88 -6.14 4.69 -19.82
C ASN A 88 -7.55 4.63 -19.22
N GLN A 89 -7.78 5.38 -18.13
CA GLN A 89 -9.05 5.43 -17.38
C GLN A 89 -9.38 4.15 -16.56
N GLU A 90 -8.54 3.13 -16.62
CA GLU A 90 -8.67 1.97 -15.75
C GLU A 90 -7.98 2.24 -14.41
N VAL A 91 -8.73 2.07 -13.32
CA VAL A 91 -8.19 2.25 -11.97
C VAL A 91 -7.22 1.12 -11.64
N GLN A 92 -5.99 1.49 -11.32
CA GLN A 92 -4.97 0.55 -10.86
C GLN A 92 -4.80 0.58 -9.34
N MET A 93 -4.97 1.75 -8.73
CA MET A 93 -4.96 1.89 -7.28
C MET A 93 -5.94 2.98 -6.86
N ALA A 94 -6.74 2.70 -5.84
CA ALA A 94 -7.71 3.63 -5.28
C ALA A 94 -7.85 3.45 -3.77
N VAL A 95 -8.35 4.49 -3.11
CA VAL A 95 -8.66 4.48 -1.68
C VAL A 95 -10.02 5.08 -1.43
N LYS A 96 -10.70 4.58 -0.39
CA LYS A 96 -11.99 5.07 0.04
C LYS A 96 -12.14 5.02 1.56
N THR A 97 -12.88 5.96 2.10
CA THR A 97 -13.36 5.88 3.49
C THR A 97 -14.71 5.18 3.53
N PHE A 98 -14.91 4.32 4.51
CA PHE A 98 -16.18 3.64 4.76
C PHE A 98 -16.50 3.65 6.24
N GLY A 99 -17.46 4.48 6.63
CA GLY A 99 -17.71 4.79 8.03
C GLY A 99 -16.51 5.50 8.65
N LYS A 100 -15.93 4.89 9.70
CA LYS A 100 -14.70 5.37 10.35
C LYS A 100 -13.43 4.69 9.79
N GLY A 101 -13.57 3.67 8.97
CA GLY A 101 -12.47 2.89 8.43
C GLY A 101 -12.10 3.26 7.00
N ARG A 102 -11.10 2.55 6.47
CA ARG A 102 -10.49 2.85 5.19
C ARG A 102 -10.30 1.60 4.34
N GLY A 103 -10.63 1.71 3.06
CA GLY A 103 -10.41 0.68 2.06
C GLY A 103 -9.33 1.08 1.06
N VAL A 104 -8.53 0.12 0.63
CA VAL A 104 -7.52 0.27 -0.43
C VAL A 104 -7.78 -0.79 -1.49
N TYR A 105 -7.83 -0.38 -2.74
CA TYR A 105 -7.85 -1.26 -3.89
C TYR A 105 -6.55 -1.16 -4.67
N ILE A 106 -6.00 -2.31 -5.07
CA ILE A 106 -4.81 -2.43 -5.93
C ILE A 106 -5.09 -3.49 -6.99
N SER A 107 -4.98 -3.15 -8.27
CA SER A 107 -5.34 -4.06 -9.37
C SER A 107 -4.45 -5.29 -9.48
N GLY A 108 -3.20 -5.19 -9.01
CA GLY A 108 -2.22 -6.25 -8.94
C GLY A 108 -0.98 -5.74 -8.21
N LEU A 109 -0.26 -6.60 -7.51
CA LEU A 109 0.91 -6.21 -6.75
C LEU A 109 1.93 -7.38 -6.71
N PRO A 110 2.64 -7.64 -7.84
CA PRO A 110 3.67 -8.67 -7.85
C PRO A 110 4.76 -8.34 -6.82
N TYR A 111 5.38 -9.38 -6.28
CA TYR A 111 6.41 -9.18 -5.26
C TYR A 111 7.62 -8.44 -5.83
N SER A 112 8.00 -7.36 -5.17
CA SER A 112 9.27 -6.64 -5.32
C SER A 112 9.52 -5.82 -4.06
N PHE A 113 10.75 -5.42 -3.80
CA PHE A 113 11.06 -4.54 -2.65
C PHE A 113 10.25 -3.23 -2.71
N LYS A 114 10.11 -2.63 -3.90
CA LYS A 114 9.31 -1.41 -4.09
C LYS A 114 7.83 -1.65 -3.79
N ASN A 115 7.26 -2.73 -4.31
CA ASN A 115 5.86 -3.07 -4.06
C ASN A 115 5.60 -3.46 -2.60
N SER A 116 6.56 -4.09 -1.92
CA SER A 116 6.47 -4.37 -0.49
C SER A 116 6.38 -3.09 0.33
N ARG A 117 7.10 -2.03 -0.06
CA ARG A 117 7.01 -0.72 0.57
C ARG A 117 5.64 -0.06 0.35
N ILE A 118 5.09 -0.17 -0.86
CA ILE A 118 3.73 0.29 -1.16
C ILE A 118 2.71 -0.44 -0.30
N LEU A 119 2.81 -1.76 -0.19
CA LEU A 119 1.93 -2.56 0.65
C LEU A 119 2.04 -2.16 2.13
N TYR A 120 3.25 -1.97 2.64
CA TYR A 120 3.48 -1.54 4.02
C TYR A 120 2.80 -0.19 4.31
N ARG A 121 2.97 0.81 3.42
CA ARG A 121 2.28 2.09 3.56
C ARG A 121 0.76 1.95 3.43
N ALA A 122 0.27 1.09 2.55
CA ALA A 122 -1.17 0.81 2.45
C ALA A 122 -1.73 0.21 3.75
N VAL A 123 -0.96 -0.67 4.42
CA VAL A 123 -1.33 -1.23 5.73
C VAL A 123 -1.42 -0.13 6.78
N LEU A 124 -0.39 0.70 6.91
CA LEU A 124 -0.39 1.81 7.87
C LEU A 124 -1.55 2.78 7.62
N TRP A 125 -1.75 3.18 6.36
CA TRP A 125 -2.84 4.09 6.01
C TRP A 125 -4.21 3.49 6.30
N SER A 126 -4.45 2.24 5.93
CA SER A 126 -5.73 1.57 6.18
C SER A 126 -6.01 1.40 7.67
N ALA A 127 -4.97 1.24 8.48
CA ALA A 127 -5.06 1.15 9.95
C ALA A 127 -5.13 2.53 10.65
N SER A 128 -5.05 3.65 9.92
CA SER A 128 -4.94 5.01 10.48
C SER A 128 -3.74 5.19 11.41
N ALA A 129 -2.60 4.61 11.03
CA ALA A 129 -1.34 4.55 11.79
C ALA A 129 -0.17 5.10 10.97
N GLU A 130 -0.39 6.14 10.17
CA GLU A 130 0.62 6.72 9.29
C GLU A 130 1.85 7.24 10.04
N GLU A 131 1.67 7.70 11.27
CA GLU A 131 2.76 8.16 12.13
C GLU A 131 3.71 7.04 12.57
N GLU A 132 3.27 5.78 12.51
CA GLU A 132 4.12 4.63 12.83
C GLU A 132 5.13 4.29 11.72
N LEU A 133 5.06 4.97 10.56
CA LEU A 133 5.96 4.73 9.44
C LEU A 133 7.44 4.80 9.85
N HIS A 134 7.78 5.74 10.73
CA HIS A 134 9.16 5.97 11.17
C HIS A 134 9.53 5.18 12.44
N CYS A 135 8.80 4.10 12.76
CA CYS A 135 9.13 3.19 13.84
C CYS A 135 9.79 1.93 13.28
N TRP A 136 11.08 1.69 13.63
CA TRP A 136 11.85 0.53 13.13
C TRP A 136 11.89 0.44 11.60
N TYR A 137 12.35 1.49 10.97
CA TYR A 137 12.25 1.72 9.54
C TYR A 137 13.60 2.10 8.93
N SER A 138 13.82 1.71 7.69
CA SER A 138 14.96 2.12 6.86
C SER A 138 14.48 2.88 5.62
N THR A 139 15.17 3.96 5.25
CA THR A 139 14.85 4.70 4.01
C THR A 139 15.25 3.93 2.75
N ASN A 140 16.18 2.97 2.86
CA ASN A 140 16.65 2.16 1.73
C ASN A 140 15.85 0.85 1.64
N TYR A 141 15.31 0.54 0.46
CA TYR A 141 14.51 -0.68 0.21
C TYR A 141 15.28 -1.98 0.41
N ASN A 142 16.60 -1.93 0.27
CA ASN A 142 17.48 -3.09 0.35
C ASN A 142 17.95 -3.35 1.79
N VAL A 143 17.58 -2.48 2.71
CA VAL A 143 17.98 -2.56 4.12
C VAL A 143 16.75 -2.69 4.99
N GLU A 144 16.71 -3.71 5.82
CA GLU A 144 15.61 -3.99 6.73
C GLU A 144 16.00 -3.72 8.18
N VAL A 145 15.02 -3.32 9.00
CA VAL A 145 15.18 -3.14 10.44
C VAL A 145 14.29 -4.13 11.17
N HIS A 146 14.87 -4.98 12.00
CA HIS A 146 14.17 -5.99 12.78
C HIS A 146 14.31 -5.70 14.27
N ALA A 147 13.21 -5.35 14.93
CA ALA A 147 13.19 -5.02 16.34
C ALA A 147 12.78 -6.21 17.21
N TYR A 148 13.59 -6.47 18.23
CA TYR A 148 13.34 -7.47 19.28
C TYR A 148 13.16 -6.74 20.62
N VAL A 149 12.11 -5.94 20.70
CA VAL A 149 11.87 -4.99 21.81
C VAL A 149 11.92 -5.68 23.18
N LYS A 150 11.32 -6.89 23.29
CA LYS A 150 11.35 -7.69 24.54
C LYS A 150 12.77 -8.07 24.98
N ASN A 151 13.71 -8.12 24.03
CA ASN A 151 15.10 -8.48 24.29
C ASN A 151 16.01 -7.25 24.38
N GLY A 152 15.46 -6.03 24.28
CA GLY A 152 16.20 -4.77 24.31
C GLY A 152 17.15 -4.60 23.13
N LYS A 153 16.88 -5.22 21.96
CA LYS A 153 17.80 -5.21 20.82
C LYS A 153 17.05 -5.00 19.51
N PHE A 154 17.77 -4.50 18.51
CA PHE A 154 17.36 -4.55 17.12
C PHE A 154 18.55 -4.86 16.22
N CYS A 155 18.29 -5.31 15.01
CA CYS A 155 19.32 -5.44 13.99
C CYS A 155 18.91 -4.74 12.70
N VAL A 156 19.91 -4.37 11.94
CA VAL A 156 19.78 -3.83 10.59
C VAL A 156 20.47 -4.80 9.64
N VAL A 157 19.79 -5.15 8.55
CA VAL A 157 20.23 -6.18 7.61
C VAL A 157 20.29 -5.57 6.21
N ASN A 158 21.45 -5.66 5.58
CA ASN A 158 21.59 -5.41 4.14
C ASN A 158 21.33 -6.74 3.38
N ASN A 159 20.24 -6.81 2.66
CA ASN A 159 19.82 -8.01 1.91
C ASN A 159 20.43 -8.10 0.50
N THR A 160 21.45 -7.31 0.20
CA THR A 160 22.08 -7.28 -1.13
C THR A 160 23.56 -7.62 -1.10
N TYR A 161 24.11 -7.93 -2.27
CA TYR A 161 25.54 -8.17 -2.48
C TYR A 161 26.33 -6.88 -2.77
N GLU A 162 25.72 -5.72 -2.55
CA GLU A 162 26.33 -4.41 -2.74
C GLU A 162 26.27 -3.61 -1.44
N PRO A 163 27.26 -2.74 -1.15
CA PRO A 163 27.17 -1.82 -0.03
C PRO A 163 25.95 -0.90 -0.14
N GLN A 164 25.37 -0.56 1.00
CA GLN A 164 24.15 0.26 1.06
C GLN A 164 24.31 1.38 2.09
N ASP A 165 23.85 2.58 1.75
CA ASP A 165 23.67 3.69 2.65
C ASP A 165 22.20 3.87 2.97
N THR A 166 21.88 4.16 4.23
CA THR A 166 20.50 4.35 4.69
C THR A 166 20.40 5.25 5.89
N VAL A 167 19.22 5.78 6.14
CA VAL A 167 18.83 6.35 7.44
C VAL A 167 17.96 5.33 8.15
N VAL A 168 18.33 4.97 9.36
CA VAL A 168 17.59 4.03 10.22
C VAL A 168 16.79 4.82 11.25
N TYR A 169 15.50 4.55 11.35
CA TYR A 169 14.61 5.07 12.38
C TYR A 169 14.38 4.01 13.45
N LYS A 170 14.51 4.40 14.72
CA LYS A 170 14.22 3.55 15.88
C LYS A 170 12.76 3.63 16.30
N GLY A 171 12.35 2.80 17.27
CA GLY A 171 10.99 2.78 17.80
C GLY A 171 10.56 4.06 18.53
N ASP A 172 11.48 4.90 18.96
CA ASP A 172 11.23 6.22 19.55
C ASP A 172 11.17 7.35 18.51
N GLY A 173 11.31 7.01 17.21
CA GLY A 173 11.36 7.96 16.10
C GLY A 173 12.72 8.64 15.90
N SER A 174 13.70 8.42 16.79
CA SER A 174 15.06 8.91 16.57
C SER A 174 15.71 8.18 15.39
N SER A 175 16.64 8.85 14.68
CA SER A 175 17.26 8.28 13.49
C SER A 175 18.78 8.50 13.48
N PHE A 176 19.47 7.68 12.69
CA PHE A 176 20.89 7.79 12.41
C PHE A 176 21.24 7.31 11.01
N GLU A 177 22.29 7.89 10.43
CA GLU A 177 22.84 7.41 9.16
C GLU A 177 23.66 6.15 9.37
N LEU A 178 23.58 5.23 8.43
CA LEU A 178 24.26 3.93 8.51
C LEU A 178 24.77 3.51 7.13
N HIS A 179 26.05 3.20 7.08
CA HIS A 179 26.67 2.47 5.98
C HIS A 179 26.77 0.98 6.32
N MET A 180 26.40 0.13 5.39
CA MET A 180 26.43 -1.31 5.52
C MET A 180 27.16 -1.96 4.35
N GLU A 181 28.05 -2.88 4.66
CA GLU A 181 28.69 -3.72 3.66
C GLU A 181 27.69 -4.74 3.07
N ALA A 182 28.08 -5.38 1.96
CA ALA A 182 27.27 -6.42 1.32
C ALA A 182 26.93 -7.56 2.31
N ASN A 183 25.65 -7.94 2.37
CA ASN A 183 25.12 -9.01 3.26
C ASN A 183 25.43 -8.80 4.75
N GLU A 184 25.69 -7.57 5.18
CA GLU A 184 26.03 -7.27 6.56
C GLU A 184 24.80 -7.26 7.47
N ILE A 185 24.98 -7.73 8.72
CA ILE A 185 23.99 -7.61 9.80
C ILE A 185 24.66 -6.88 10.96
N LYS A 186 24.09 -5.73 11.36
CA LYS A 186 24.53 -4.96 12.52
C LYS A 186 23.52 -5.01 13.65
N TRP A 187 23.98 -5.32 14.86
CA TRP A 187 23.16 -5.40 16.07
C TRP A 187 23.35 -4.18 16.95
N TYR A 188 22.23 -3.70 17.51
CA TYR A 188 22.19 -2.51 18.39
C TYR A 188 21.37 -2.80 19.64
N GLN A 189 21.63 -2.04 20.68
CA GLN A 189 20.76 -1.99 21.88
C GLN A 189 19.68 -0.92 21.67
N ILE A 190 18.47 -1.18 22.22
CA ILE A 190 17.37 -0.22 22.24
C ILE A 190 17.58 0.81 23.34
#